data_42944034db3122ffded6822731c77213
#
_entry.id   42944034db3122ffded6822731c77213
#
_cell.length_a   1.000
_cell.length_b   1.000
_cell.length_c   1.000
_cell.angle_alpha   90.00
_cell.angle_beta   90.00
_cell.angle_gamma   90.00
#
_symmetry.space_group_name_H-M   'P 1'
#
loop_
_entity.id
_entity.type
_entity.pdbx_description
1 polymer ?
#
loop_
_entity_poly.entity_id
_entity_poly.type
_entity_poly.pdbx_seq_one_letter_code
_entity_poly.pdbx_strand_id
1 'polypeptide(L)'
;MLYATLSLARHIYNQLMEEALLGGLSPQAFLRRHWQKRPLLVRGALPGFGGAITKSALCALAARGDVESRLVERRNSRWRVTHGPLERAGLTRLARSNARNWTLLVNGANHHNAQAEDLLRRFAFAPQARLDDVMVSYAARGGGVGPHFDSYDVFLVQGKGRRRWRLAKARPEPRPFSLIPDAPLKLIAGFRAEAEVVLEPGDLLYLPPGWGHDGIALEPCFTYSVGFRAPRGAELAAAFLDHLHERGLPDAVYRDPGLRPAARPALIGPELTAFAEAQLARIRWTRGDVEEFLGRYLSTPKPNVVFTGSSRRGIALSRCEAILDSKTQMLYRGARFFMNGEVLRPRPAQRAALARLADDRRAPGRMLARAGLERLILEWHRAGFLLLEAGP
;
A
#
# COMPACT_ATOMS: atom_id res chain seq x y z
N MET A 1 7.47 2.26 36.90
CA MET A 1 6.63 1.06 36.93
C MET A 1 5.37 1.21 36.08
N LEU A 2 4.52 2.23 36.24
CA LEU A 2 3.24 2.34 35.47
C LEU A 2 3.41 2.28 33.93
N TYR A 3 4.45 2.88 33.38
CA TYR A 3 4.72 2.88 31.93
C TYR A 3 5.13 1.52 31.35
N ALA A 4 5.86 0.72 32.13
CA ALA A 4 6.22 -0.64 31.71
C ALA A 4 4.99 -1.55 31.71
N THR A 5 4.08 -1.37 32.67
CA THR A 5 2.84 -2.13 32.78
C THR A 5 1.85 -1.80 31.65
N LEU A 6 1.71 -0.51 31.29
CA LEU A 6 0.89 -0.07 30.16
C LEU A 6 1.45 -0.54 28.81
N SER A 7 2.76 -0.55 28.65
CA SER A 7 3.42 -1.08 27.44
C SER A 7 3.22 -2.58 27.30
N LEU A 8 3.34 -3.33 28.38
CA LEU A 8 3.13 -4.78 28.40
C LEU A 8 1.65 -5.14 28.14
N ALA A 9 0.71 -4.46 28.79
CA ALA A 9 -0.71 -4.67 28.58
C ALA A 9 -1.12 -4.40 27.12
N ARG A 10 -0.58 -3.33 26.52
CA ARG A 10 -0.80 -3.01 25.10
C ARG A 10 -0.19 -4.05 24.17
N HIS A 11 1.00 -4.56 24.49
CA HIS A 11 1.65 -5.61 23.72
C HIS A 11 0.83 -6.90 23.74
N ILE A 12 0.38 -7.34 24.93
CA ILE A 12 -0.49 -8.52 25.09
C ILE A 12 -1.82 -8.31 24.36
N TYR A 13 -2.45 -7.15 24.48
CA TYR A 13 -3.69 -6.83 23.77
C TYR A 13 -3.52 -6.91 22.25
N ASN A 14 -2.45 -6.31 21.71
CA ASN A 14 -2.15 -6.36 20.28
C ASN A 14 -1.92 -7.81 19.82
N GLN A 15 -1.17 -8.59 20.57
CA GLN A 15 -0.91 -10.01 20.26
C GLN A 15 -2.21 -10.83 20.24
N LEU A 16 -3.08 -10.67 21.22
CA LEU A 16 -4.38 -11.35 21.25
C LEU A 16 -5.27 -10.95 20.07
N MET A 17 -5.26 -9.66 19.69
CA MET A 17 -6.01 -9.15 18.54
C MET A 17 -5.44 -9.68 17.22
N GLU A 18 -4.13 -9.79 17.08
CA GLU A 18 -3.48 -10.39 15.91
C GLU A 18 -3.78 -11.90 15.80
N GLU A 19 -3.74 -12.62 16.89
CA GLU A 19 -4.10 -14.04 16.93
C GLU A 19 -5.58 -14.28 16.57
N ALA A 20 -6.50 -13.45 17.08
CA ALA A 20 -7.91 -13.51 16.69
C ALA A 20 -8.09 -13.26 15.20
N LEU A 21 -7.40 -12.23 14.66
CA LEU A 21 -7.40 -11.89 13.24
C LEU A 21 -6.91 -13.05 12.35
N LEU A 22 -5.96 -13.82 12.84
CA LEU A 22 -5.33 -14.96 12.15
C LEU A 22 -5.93 -16.32 12.53
N GLY A 23 -7.12 -16.35 13.12
CA GLY A 23 -7.84 -17.57 13.46
C GLY A 23 -7.17 -18.40 14.57
N GLY A 24 -6.62 -17.74 15.56
CA GLY A 24 -5.91 -18.36 16.67
C GLY A 24 -4.46 -18.74 16.34
N LEU A 25 -3.99 -18.39 15.13
CA LEU A 25 -2.58 -18.60 14.78
C LEU A 25 -1.75 -17.41 15.27
N SER A 26 -0.58 -17.68 15.86
CA SER A 26 0.39 -16.63 16.05
C SER A 26 0.86 -16.07 14.69
N PRO A 27 1.26 -14.80 14.59
CA PRO A 27 1.83 -14.22 13.36
C PRO A 27 2.91 -15.12 12.74
N GLN A 28 3.78 -15.68 13.56
CA GLN A 28 4.86 -16.57 13.13
C GLN A 28 4.32 -17.89 12.52
N ALA A 29 3.28 -18.47 13.11
CA ALA A 29 2.63 -19.68 12.59
C ALA A 29 1.91 -19.39 11.26
N PHE A 30 1.23 -18.25 11.16
CA PHE A 30 0.60 -17.79 9.92
C PHE A 30 1.63 -17.60 8.81
N LEU A 31 2.70 -16.82 9.04
CA LEU A 31 3.77 -16.60 8.06
C LEU A 31 4.42 -17.90 7.59
N ARG A 32 4.60 -18.85 8.47
CA ARG A 32 5.16 -20.15 8.12
C ARG A 32 4.20 -21.02 7.30
N ARG A 33 2.90 -21.04 7.62
CA ARG A 33 1.93 -22.00 7.08
C ARG A 33 1.12 -21.45 5.89
N HIS A 34 0.82 -20.15 5.85
CA HIS A 34 -0.13 -19.54 4.93
C HIS A 34 0.49 -18.50 4.02
N TRP A 35 1.35 -17.62 4.56
CA TRP A 35 1.91 -16.50 3.82
C TRP A 35 2.58 -16.95 2.53
N GLN A 36 2.09 -16.43 1.38
CA GLN A 36 2.53 -16.76 0.02
C GLN A 36 2.48 -18.26 -0.34
N LYS A 37 1.62 -19.04 0.34
CA LYS A 37 1.51 -20.49 0.17
C LYS A 37 0.10 -20.96 -0.08
N ARG A 38 -0.84 -20.60 0.81
CA ARG A 38 -2.23 -21.08 0.76
C ARG A 38 -3.20 -20.13 1.43
N PRO A 39 -4.47 -20.07 0.99
CA PRO A 39 -5.51 -19.27 1.63
C PRO A 39 -5.72 -19.62 3.10
N LEU A 40 -6.28 -18.65 3.83
CA LEU A 40 -6.80 -18.82 5.17
C LEU A 40 -8.17 -18.17 5.28
N LEU A 41 -9.16 -18.93 5.69
CA LEU A 41 -10.48 -18.42 6.06
C LEU A 41 -10.56 -18.34 7.59
N VAL A 42 -10.94 -17.18 8.11
CA VAL A 42 -11.19 -16.95 9.53
C VAL A 42 -12.62 -16.45 9.71
N ARG A 43 -13.43 -17.22 10.38
CA ARG A 43 -14.80 -16.85 10.75
C ARG A 43 -14.77 -15.92 11.95
N GLY A 44 -15.52 -14.82 11.88
CA GLY A 44 -15.61 -13.87 12.98
C GLY A 44 -14.24 -13.27 13.39
N ALA A 45 -13.29 -13.14 12.47
CA ALA A 45 -11.97 -12.56 12.72
C ALA A 45 -12.03 -11.16 13.37
N LEU A 46 -13.09 -10.43 13.07
CA LEU A 46 -13.34 -9.06 13.56
C LEU A 46 -14.78 -8.99 14.11
N PRO A 47 -15.03 -9.47 15.34
CA PRO A 47 -16.36 -9.46 15.92
C PRO A 47 -16.96 -8.05 15.94
N GLY A 48 -18.21 -7.91 15.50
CA GLY A 48 -18.91 -6.62 15.46
C GLY A 48 -18.47 -5.65 14.35
N PHE A 49 -17.54 -6.07 13.46
CA PHE A 49 -17.12 -5.22 12.35
C PHE A 49 -18.20 -5.13 11.27
N GLY A 50 -19.01 -4.07 11.33
CA GLY A 50 -20.02 -3.76 10.30
C GLY A 50 -19.50 -2.88 9.16
N GLY A 51 -18.20 -2.53 9.16
CA GLY A 51 -17.54 -1.67 8.17
C GLY A 51 -17.13 -0.32 8.74
N ALA A 52 -16.07 0.24 8.17
CA ALA A 52 -15.46 1.52 8.58
C ALA A 52 -16.06 2.75 7.86
N ILE A 53 -16.75 2.55 6.74
CA ILE A 53 -17.21 3.66 5.89
C ILE A 53 -18.66 3.43 5.41
N THR A 54 -19.44 4.49 5.37
CA THR A 54 -20.82 4.45 4.84
C THR A 54 -20.79 4.53 3.30
N LYS A 55 -21.87 4.05 2.65
CA LYS A 55 -22.03 4.16 1.19
C LYS A 55 -21.93 5.62 0.72
N SER A 56 -22.57 6.56 1.44
CA SER A 56 -22.52 7.98 1.11
C SER A 56 -21.10 8.55 1.18
N ALA A 57 -20.35 8.23 2.23
CA ALA A 57 -18.95 8.64 2.37
C ALA A 57 -18.04 8.02 1.29
N LEU A 58 -18.25 6.74 0.93
CA LEU A 58 -17.51 6.10 -0.14
C LEU A 58 -17.78 6.78 -1.51
N CYS A 59 -19.06 7.12 -1.81
CA CYS A 59 -19.41 7.87 -3.00
C CYS A 59 -18.78 9.28 -3.00
N ALA A 60 -18.71 9.94 -1.85
CA ALA A 60 -18.07 11.25 -1.72
C ALA A 60 -16.56 11.18 -1.98
N LEU A 61 -15.89 10.15 -1.49
CA LEU A 61 -14.46 9.89 -1.80
C LEU A 61 -14.25 9.62 -3.29
N ALA A 62 -15.09 8.80 -3.90
CA ALA A 62 -14.96 8.44 -5.31
C ALA A 62 -15.15 9.62 -6.28
N ALA A 63 -15.73 10.72 -5.82
CA ALA A 63 -15.91 11.96 -6.60
C ALA A 63 -14.71 12.93 -6.47
N ARG A 64 -13.71 12.64 -5.65
CA ARG A 64 -12.53 13.50 -5.44
C ARG A 64 -11.44 13.19 -6.46
N GLY A 65 -10.74 14.23 -6.92
CA GLY A 65 -9.64 14.12 -7.88
C GLY A 65 -8.33 13.55 -7.28
N ASP A 66 -8.18 13.61 -5.94
CA ASP A 66 -7.04 13.07 -5.19
C ASP A 66 -7.27 11.64 -4.67
N VAL A 67 -8.38 11.00 -5.07
CA VAL A 67 -8.75 9.64 -4.64
C VAL A 67 -8.90 8.73 -5.85
N GLU A 68 -8.10 7.67 -5.89
CA GLU A 68 -8.21 6.67 -6.93
C GLU A 68 -9.48 5.83 -6.73
N SER A 69 -10.37 5.86 -7.74
CA SER A 69 -11.64 5.14 -7.67
C SER A 69 -12.03 4.55 -9.02
N ARG A 70 -12.87 3.52 -8.98
CA ARG A 70 -13.41 2.83 -10.16
C ARG A 70 -14.84 2.40 -9.93
N LEU A 71 -15.69 2.62 -10.93
CA LEU A 71 -17.02 2.01 -11.02
C LEU A 71 -16.96 0.88 -12.05
N VAL A 72 -17.28 -0.33 -11.61
CA VAL A 72 -17.34 -1.53 -12.45
C VAL A 72 -18.79 -1.94 -12.57
N GLU A 73 -19.28 -2.05 -13.81
CA GLU A 73 -20.63 -2.49 -14.16
C GLU A 73 -20.56 -3.73 -15.06
N ARG A 74 -21.50 -4.66 -14.85
CA ARG A 74 -21.68 -5.82 -15.73
C ARG A 74 -23.10 -5.85 -16.29
N ARG A 75 -23.23 -5.73 -17.60
CA ARG A 75 -24.52 -5.81 -18.32
C ARG A 75 -24.41 -6.82 -19.46
N ASN A 76 -25.31 -7.78 -19.51
CA ASN A 76 -25.33 -8.81 -20.57
C ASN A 76 -23.95 -9.44 -20.83
N SER A 77 -23.27 -9.86 -19.78
CA SER A 77 -21.92 -10.44 -19.81
C SER A 77 -20.79 -9.48 -20.29
N ARG A 78 -21.09 -8.22 -20.57
CA ARG A 78 -20.10 -7.20 -20.90
C ARG A 78 -19.71 -6.40 -19.65
N TRP A 79 -18.43 -6.13 -19.53
CA TRP A 79 -17.86 -5.33 -18.45
C TRP A 79 -17.62 -3.91 -18.91
N ARG A 80 -17.94 -2.97 -18.06
CA ARG A 80 -17.62 -1.54 -18.22
C ARG A 80 -16.90 -1.06 -16.97
N VAL A 81 -15.80 -0.33 -17.17
CA VAL A 81 -15.05 0.31 -16.10
C VAL A 81 -15.03 1.81 -16.35
N THR A 82 -15.38 2.58 -15.34
CA THR A 82 -15.25 4.04 -15.35
C THR A 82 -14.30 4.42 -14.24
N HIS A 83 -13.21 5.08 -14.59
CA HIS A 83 -12.21 5.57 -13.63
C HIS A 83 -12.64 6.91 -13.05
N GLY A 84 -12.25 7.16 -11.79
CA GLY A 84 -12.49 8.44 -11.13
C GLY A 84 -11.62 9.60 -11.66
N PRO A 85 -11.97 10.82 -11.22
CA PRO A 85 -13.05 11.18 -10.30
C PRO A 85 -14.44 10.94 -10.91
N LEU A 86 -15.34 10.33 -10.14
CA LEU A 86 -16.65 9.96 -10.62
C LEU A 86 -17.68 11.07 -10.35
N GLU A 87 -18.60 11.29 -11.28
CA GLU A 87 -19.65 12.29 -11.15
C GLU A 87 -20.56 11.98 -9.95
N ARG A 88 -20.61 12.91 -8.98
CA ARG A 88 -21.33 12.73 -7.71
C ARG A 88 -22.83 12.50 -7.90
N ALA A 89 -23.48 13.22 -8.83
CA ALA A 89 -24.89 13.08 -9.11
C ALA A 89 -25.20 11.69 -9.69
N GLY A 90 -24.38 11.19 -10.61
CA GLY A 90 -24.50 9.86 -11.19
C GLY A 90 -24.34 8.76 -10.13
N LEU A 91 -23.34 8.85 -9.26
CA LEU A 91 -23.14 7.93 -8.14
C LEU A 91 -24.31 7.94 -7.15
N THR A 92 -24.82 9.12 -6.80
CA THR A 92 -25.96 9.25 -5.88
C THR A 92 -27.20 8.59 -6.47
N ARG A 93 -27.49 8.82 -7.74
CA ARG A 93 -28.60 8.19 -8.46
C ARG A 93 -28.45 6.67 -8.51
N LEU A 94 -27.27 6.17 -8.87
CA LEU A 94 -26.97 4.73 -8.91
C LEU A 94 -27.08 4.09 -7.52
N ALA A 95 -26.57 4.73 -6.49
CA ALA A 95 -26.60 4.26 -5.11
C ALA A 95 -28.02 4.20 -4.51
N ARG A 96 -28.96 5.04 -4.99
CA ARG A 96 -30.38 5.04 -4.58
C ARG A 96 -31.23 4.10 -5.41
N SER A 97 -30.76 3.68 -6.59
CA SER A 97 -31.48 2.78 -7.47
C SER A 97 -31.44 1.32 -6.98
N ASN A 98 -32.36 0.50 -7.50
CA ASN A 98 -32.32 -0.96 -7.34
C ASN A 98 -31.41 -1.66 -8.38
N ALA A 99 -30.50 -0.91 -9.00
CA ALA A 99 -29.58 -1.46 -10.01
C ALA A 99 -28.70 -2.54 -9.39
N ARG A 100 -28.47 -3.58 -10.17
CA ARG A 100 -27.65 -4.76 -9.81
C ARG A 100 -26.38 -4.78 -10.62
N ASN A 101 -25.49 -5.71 -10.27
CA ASN A 101 -24.26 -6.03 -11.04
C ASN A 101 -23.31 -4.85 -11.20
N TRP A 102 -23.16 -4.02 -10.19
CA TRP A 102 -22.17 -2.94 -10.15
C TRP A 102 -21.40 -2.93 -8.84
N THR A 103 -20.18 -2.42 -8.91
CA THR A 103 -19.28 -2.29 -7.76
C THR A 103 -18.54 -0.96 -7.84
N LEU A 104 -18.53 -0.21 -6.77
CA LEU A 104 -17.70 0.97 -6.57
C LEU A 104 -16.49 0.59 -5.74
N LEU A 105 -15.29 0.89 -6.23
CA LEU A 105 -14.03 0.64 -5.55
C LEU A 105 -13.33 1.98 -5.29
N VAL A 106 -12.78 2.13 -4.09
CA VAL A 106 -11.96 3.28 -3.67
C VAL A 106 -10.68 2.74 -3.06
N ASN A 107 -9.54 3.06 -3.67
CA ASN A 107 -8.21 2.73 -3.17
C ASN A 107 -7.78 3.75 -2.11
N GLY A 108 -6.90 3.36 -1.18
CA GLY A 108 -6.36 4.25 -0.17
C GLY A 108 -7.39 4.83 0.80
N ALA A 109 -8.50 4.13 1.06
CA ALA A 109 -9.56 4.61 1.96
C ALA A 109 -9.04 4.91 3.37
N ASN A 110 -7.98 4.24 3.82
CA ASN A 110 -7.29 4.50 5.08
C ASN A 110 -6.68 5.91 5.16
N HIS A 111 -6.35 6.53 4.04
CA HIS A 111 -5.84 7.91 4.01
C HIS A 111 -6.91 8.96 4.32
N HIS A 112 -8.18 8.57 4.31
CA HIS A 112 -9.35 9.46 4.43
C HIS A 112 -10.34 9.05 5.51
N ASN A 113 -10.09 7.92 6.19
CA ASN A 113 -10.97 7.38 7.21
C ASN A 113 -10.18 6.70 8.32
N ALA A 114 -10.31 7.20 9.55
CA ALA A 114 -9.56 6.71 10.71
C ALA A 114 -9.82 5.22 11.02
N GLN A 115 -11.07 4.76 10.89
CA GLN A 115 -11.39 3.35 11.16
C GLN A 115 -10.80 2.41 10.09
N ALA A 116 -10.65 2.88 8.84
CA ALA A 116 -9.95 2.13 7.80
C ALA A 116 -8.43 2.12 8.05
N GLU A 117 -7.86 3.20 8.58
CA GLU A 117 -6.47 3.24 9.04
C GLU A 117 -6.26 2.29 10.23
N ASP A 118 -7.15 2.29 11.22
CA ASP A 118 -7.11 1.35 12.34
C ASP A 118 -7.18 -0.11 11.87
N LEU A 119 -7.99 -0.38 10.84
CA LEU A 119 -8.05 -1.71 10.23
C LEU A 119 -6.70 -2.08 9.62
N LEU A 120 -6.07 -1.18 8.84
CA LEU A 120 -4.74 -1.42 8.24
C LEU A 120 -3.69 -1.75 9.31
N ARG A 121 -3.71 -1.05 10.44
CA ARG A 121 -2.74 -1.24 11.53
C ARG A 121 -2.85 -2.58 12.24
N ARG A 122 -3.99 -3.26 12.18
CA ARG A 122 -4.13 -4.63 12.70
C ARG A 122 -3.29 -5.66 11.96
N PHE A 123 -2.76 -5.31 10.78
CA PHE A 123 -1.87 -6.16 9.98
C PHE A 123 -0.39 -5.81 10.14
N ALA A 124 -0.03 -5.05 11.19
CA ALA A 124 1.34 -4.63 11.48
C ALA A 124 2.28 -5.77 11.94
N PHE A 125 1.80 -7.00 12.02
CA PHE A 125 2.65 -8.19 12.14
C PHE A 125 3.58 -8.39 10.92
N ALA A 126 3.23 -7.81 9.78
CA ALA A 126 4.11 -7.69 8.63
C ALA A 126 4.85 -6.34 8.66
N PRO A 127 6.08 -6.25 8.11
CA PRO A 127 6.80 -4.99 8.04
C PRO A 127 5.98 -3.87 7.39
N GLN A 128 5.98 -2.66 7.94
CA GLN A 128 5.22 -1.52 7.41
C GLN A 128 5.55 -1.23 5.94
N ALA A 129 6.80 -1.45 5.51
CA ALA A 129 7.22 -1.36 4.12
C ALA A 129 6.46 -2.29 3.16
N ARG A 130 5.82 -3.34 3.68
CA ARG A 130 4.99 -4.30 2.94
C ARG A 130 3.49 -3.93 2.96
N LEU A 131 3.02 -3.14 3.92
CA LEU A 131 1.65 -2.64 3.92
C LEU A 131 1.46 -1.62 2.80
N ASP A 132 0.39 -1.78 2.01
CA ASP A 132 0.05 -0.82 0.95
C ASP A 132 -1.09 0.09 1.41
N ASP A 133 -2.31 -0.32 1.19
CA ASP A 133 -3.49 0.45 1.56
C ASP A 133 -4.69 -0.44 1.91
N VAL A 134 -5.79 0.20 2.27
CA VAL A 134 -7.12 -0.42 2.36
C VAL A 134 -7.94 0.05 1.16
N MET A 135 -8.21 -0.85 0.23
CA MET A 135 -9.20 -0.64 -0.81
C MET A 135 -10.59 -1.02 -0.26
N VAL A 136 -11.55 -0.12 -0.35
CA VAL A 136 -12.94 -0.40 0.02
C VAL A 136 -13.78 -0.57 -1.22
N SER A 137 -14.52 -1.69 -1.29
CA SER A 137 -15.52 -1.92 -2.33
C SER A 137 -16.93 -1.99 -1.76
N TYR A 138 -17.85 -1.22 -2.35
CA TYR A 138 -19.28 -1.42 -2.20
C TYR A 138 -19.84 -2.09 -3.45
N ALA A 139 -20.54 -3.21 -3.28
CA ALA A 139 -21.16 -3.91 -4.39
C ALA A 139 -22.68 -4.04 -4.17
N ALA A 140 -23.46 -3.72 -5.20
CA ALA A 140 -24.87 -4.08 -5.26
C ALA A 140 -25.02 -5.59 -5.50
N ARG A 141 -26.19 -6.16 -5.25
CA ARG A 141 -26.46 -7.59 -5.50
C ARG A 141 -26.02 -8.01 -6.91
N GLY A 142 -25.26 -9.09 -7.00
CA GLY A 142 -24.65 -9.59 -8.24
C GLY A 142 -23.41 -8.81 -8.69
N GLY A 143 -23.06 -7.71 -8.01
CA GLY A 143 -21.85 -6.93 -8.28
C GLY A 143 -20.58 -7.70 -7.92
N GLY A 144 -19.51 -7.34 -8.60
CA GLY A 144 -18.16 -7.89 -8.47
C GLY A 144 -17.27 -7.23 -9.51
N VAL A 145 -16.03 -7.70 -9.61
CA VAL A 145 -15.04 -7.25 -10.62
C VAL A 145 -14.66 -8.39 -11.58
N GLY A 146 -15.34 -9.55 -11.42
CA GLY A 146 -15.09 -10.76 -12.20
C GLY A 146 -13.89 -11.56 -11.72
N PRO A 147 -13.67 -12.73 -12.33
CA PRO A 147 -12.59 -13.62 -11.94
C PRO A 147 -11.23 -13.05 -12.36
N HIS A 148 -10.34 -12.88 -11.38
CA HIS A 148 -8.99 -12.34 -11.55
C HIS A 148 -8.02 -12.96 -10.56
N PHE A 149 -6.76 -12.59 -10.62
CA PHE A 149 -5.74 -12.88 -9.61
C PHE A 149 -4.87 -11.65 -9.37
N ASP A 150 -4.35 -11.55 -8.16
CA ASP A 150 -3.41 -10.50 -7.78
C ASP A 150 -1.99 -11.06 -7.70
N SER A 151 -0.99 -10.21 -7.95
CA SER A 151 0.43 -10.54 -7.81
C SER A 151 0.95 -10.29 -6.39
N TYR A 152 0.08 -9.95 -5.45
CA TYR A 152 0.39 -9.59 -4.08
C TYR A 152 -0.53 -10.30 -3.08
N ASP A 153 -0.11 -10.29 -1.82
CA ASP A 153 -0.90 -10.80 -0.71
C ASP A 153 -2.08 -9.87 -0.41
N VAL A 154 -3.26 -10.42 -0.17
CA VAL A 154 -4.44 -9.62 0.20
C VAL A 154 -5.26 -10.30 1.29
N PHE A 155 -5.73 -9.50 2.25
CA PHE A 155 -6.74 -9.90 3.23
C PHE A 155 -8.06 -9.23 2.89
N LEU A 156 -9.07 -10.04 2.65
CA LEU A 156 -10.43 -9.61 2.33
C LEU A 156 -11.27 -9.67 3.60
N VAL A 157 -11.54 -8.53 4.19
CA VAL A 157 -12.38 -8.40 5.39
C VAL A 157 -13.80 -8.06 4.95
N GLN A 158 -14.74 -8.89 5.33
CA GLN A 158 -16.15 -8.64 5.03
C GLN A 158 -16.72 -7.64 6.03
N GLY A 159 -17.22 -6.53 5.49
CA GLY A 159 -18.01 -5.57 6.24
C GLY A 159 -19.50 -5.90 6.21
N LYS A 160 -20.35 -4.90 6.03
CA LYS A 160 -21.81 -5.11 5.96
C LYS A 160 -22.20 -5.97 4.76
N GLY A 161 -23.19 -6.85 4.94
CA GLY A 161 -23.73 -7.74 3.90
C GLY A 161 -22.83 -8.93 3.59
N ARG A 162 -23.26 -9.81 2.68
CA ARG A 162 -22.58 -11.08 2.36
C ARG A 162 -22.05 -11.11 0.95
N ARG A 163 -20.86 -11.70 0.77
CA ARG A 163 -20.21 -11.90 -0.51
C ARG A 163 -19.77 -13.34 -0.67
N ARG A 164 -20.06 -13.94 -1.82
CA ARG A 164 -19.58 -15.25 -2.21
C ARG A 164 -18.25 -15.10 -2.92
N TRP A 165 -17.27 -15.84 -2.50
CA TRP A 165 -15.95 -15.94 -3.12
C TRP A 165 -15.75 -17.31 -3.73
N ARG A 166 -15.43 -17.33 -5.01
CA ARG A 166 -15.09 -18.52 -5.78
C ARG A 166 -13.58 -18.49 -5.98
N LEU A 167 -12.90 -19.58 -5.64
CA LEU A 167 -11.43 -19.64 -5.59
C LEU A 167 -10.92 -20.70 -6.56
N ALA A 168 -9.79 -20.40 -7.21
CA ALA A 168 -9.04 -21.34 -8.04
C ALA A 168 -7.58 -21.29 -7.60
N LYS A 169 -6.94 -22.44 -7.48
CA LYS A 169 -5.55 -22.56 -7.03
C LYS A 169 -4.61 -21.83 -7.97
N ALA A 170 -3.62 -21.16 -7.39
CA ALA A 170 -2.53 -20.57 -8.14
C ALA A 170 -1.86 -21.59 -9.05
N ARG A 171 -1.54 -21.19 -10.28
CA ARG A 171 -0.80 -22.00 -11.24
C ARG A 171 0.66 -21.59 -11.22
N PRO A 172 1.60 -22.56 -11.27
CA PRO A 172 3.03 -22.22 -11.28
C PRO A 172 3.42 -21.47 -12.56
N GLU A 173 4.35 -20.55 -12.45
CA GLU A 173 5.03 -19.97 -13.62
C GLU A 173 5.72 -21.07 -14.46
N PRO A 174 5.80 -20.97 -15.78
CA PRO A 174 5.37 -19.83 -16.61
C PRO A 174 3.94 -19.95 -17.17
N ARG A 175 3.07 -20.73 -16.58
CA ARG A 175 1.69 -20.94 -17.02
C ARG A 175 0.65 -20.30 -16.10
N PRO A 176 0.65 -18.95 -15.97
CA PRO A 176 -0.40 -18.24 -15.24
C PRO A 176 -1.77 -18.49 -15.88
N PHE A 177 -2.82 -18.04 -15.24
CA PHE A 177 -4.15 -18.06 -15.86
C PHE A 177 -4.15 -17.27 -17.18
N SER A 178 -4.76 -17.82 -18.21
CA SER A 178 -5.02 -17.07 -19.45
C SER A 178 -6.00 -15.95 -19.16
N LEU A 179 -5.77 -14.79 -19.72
CA LEU A 179 -6.64 -13.62 -19.56
C LEU A 179 -7.52 -13.47 -20.80
N ILE A 180 -8.69 -12.87 -20.63
CA ILE A 180 -9.57 -12.49 -21.73
C ILE A 180 -8.92 -11.30 -22.46
N PRO A 181 -8.59 -11.42 -23.75
CA PRO A 181 -8.02 -10.32 -24.52
C PRO A 181 -8.98 -9.11 -24.54
N ASP A 182 -8.42 -7.92 -24.58
CA ASP A 182 -9.13 -6.64 -24.73
C ASP A 182 -10.28 -6.37 -23.72
N ALA A 183 -10.35 -7.16 -22.66
CA ALA A 183 -11.29 -6.89 -21.58
C ALA A 183 -10.85 -5.65 -20.78
N PRO A 184 -11.79 -4.81 -20.31
CA PRO A 184 -11.45 -3.60 -19.53
C PRO A 184 -10.89 -3.93 -18.14
N LEU A 185 -10.90 -5.20 -17.76
CA LEU A 185 -10.33 -5.77 -16.54
C LEU A 185 -9.47 -6.97 -16.91
N LYS A 186 -8.48 -7.29 -16.09
CA LYS A 186 -7.62 -8.49 -16.26
C LYS A 186 -8.38 -9.76 -15.83
N LEU A 187 -9.38 -10.15 -16.61
CA LEU A 187 -10.25 -11.27 -16.31
C LEU A 187 -9.65 -12.62 -16.72
N ILE A 188 -9.76 -13.63 -15.86
CA ILE A 188 -9.35 -15.00 -16.17
C ILE A 188 -10.31 -15.61 -17.18
N ALA A 189 -9.78 -16.08 -18.33
CA ALA A 189 -10.53 -16.81 -19.31
C ALA A 189 -10.86 -18.23 -18.81
N GLY A 190 -12.11 -18.67 -18.99
CA GLY A 190 -12.53 -20.01 -18.62
C GLY A 190 -12.38 -20.32 -17.12
N PHE A 191 -12.58 -19.33 -16.24
CA PHE A 191 -12.43 -19.49 -14.80
C PHE A 191 -13.30 -20.64 -14.25
N ARG A 192 -12.66 -21.61 -13.62
CA ARG A 192 -13.30 -22.72 -12.91
C ARG A 192 -12.91 -22.67 -11.45
N ALA A 193 -13.89 -22.51 -10.58
CA ALA A 193 -13.66 -22.53 -9.14
C ALA A 193 -13.41 -23.96 -8.65
N GLU A 194 -12.43 -24.11 -7.78
CA GLU A 194 -12.12 -25.35 -7.05
C GLU A 194 -12.69 -25.32 -5.62
N ALA A 195 -12.96 -24.13 -5.11
CA ALA A 195 -13.59 -23.92 -3.82
C ALA A 195 -14.52 -22.69 -3.86
N GLU A 196 -15.49 -22.69 -2.96
CA GLU A 196 -16.41 -21.57 -2.78
C GLU A 196 -16.65 -21.33 -1.30
N VAL A 197 -16.72 -20.04 -0.92
CA VAL A 197 -17.00 -19.62 0.45
C VAL A 197 -17.85 -18.35 0.44
N VAL A 198 -18.83 -18.28 1.34
CA VAL A 198 -19.58 -17.04 1.61
C VAL A 198 -18.96 -16.39 2.83
N LEU A 199 -18.54 -15.14 2.71
CA LEU A 199 -18.13 -14.32 3.84
C LEU A 199 -19.31 -13.53 4.40
N GLU A 200 -19.41 -13.53 5.72
CA GLU A 200 -20.35 -12.76 6.52
C GLU A 200 -19.64 -11.61 7.24
N PRO A 201 -20.35 -10.57 7.73
CA PRO A 201 -19.73 -9.47 8.43
C PRO A 201 -18.78 -9.92 9.54
N GLY A 202 -17.55 -9.42 9.51
CA GLY A 202 -16.49 -9.79 10.44
C GLY A 202 -15.64 -10.98 10.02
N ASP A 203 -16.01 -11.72 8.97
CA ASP A 203 -15.17 -12.79 8.40
C ASP A 203 -13.97 -12.20 7.63
N LEU A 204 -12.91 -12.98 7.56
CA LEU A 204 -11.69 -12.66 6.85
C LEU A 204 -11.25 -13.81 5.95
N LEU A 205 -10.87 -13.48 4.72
CA LEU A 205 -10.25 -14.41 3.78
C LEU A 205 -8.90 -13.86 3.33
N TYR A 206 -7.83 -14.56 3.65
CA TYR A 206 -6.50 -14.28 3.11
C TYR A 206 -6.28 -15.05 1.81
N LEU A 207 -5.78 -14.34 0.79
CA LEU A 207 -5.39 -14.91 -0.49
C LEU A 207 -3.93 -14.60 -0.79
N PRO A 208 -3.10 -15.62 -1.03
CA PRO A 208 -1.73 -15.43 -1.49
C PRO A 208 -1.68 -14.98 -2.97
N PRO A 209 -0.52 -14.47 -3.44
CA PRO A 209 -0.32 -14.12 -4.84
C PRO A 209 -0.68 -15.27 -5.79
N GLY A 210 -1.27 -14.93 -6.94
CA GLY A 210 -1.59 -15.87 -8.01
C GLY A 210 -2.83 -16.73 -7.81
N TRP A 211 -3.51 -16.64 -6.67
CA TRP A 211 -4.79 -17.34 -6.47
C TRP A 211 -5.90 -16.65 -7.27
N GLY A 212 -6.51 -17.41 -8.21
CA GLY A 212 -7.66 -16.94 -8.94
C GLY A 212 -8.88 -16.80 -8.02
N HIS A 213 -9.57 -15.68 -8.11
CA HIS A 213 -10.75 -15.45 -7.27
C HIS A 213 -11.81 -14.59 -7.97
N ASP A 214 -13.06 -14.80 -7.58
CA ASP A 214 -14.23 -14.10 -8.11
C ASP A 214 -15.22 -13.83 -6.97
N GLY A 215 -15.34 -12.58 -6.59
CA GLY A 215 -16.20 -12.11 -5.50
C GLY A 215 -17.53 -11.58 -6.00
N ILE A 216 -18.63 -12.26 -5.70
CA ILE A 216 -19.98 -11.89 -6.12
C ILE A 216 -20.83 -11.52 -4.92
N ALA A 217 -21.38 -10.31 -4.90
CA ALA A 217 -22.26 -9.81 -3.86
C ALA A 217 -23.60 -10.58 -3.87
N LEU A 218 -23.95 -11.21 -2.76
CA LEU A 218 -25.26 -11.87 -2.61
C LEU A 218 -26.38 -10.87 -2.27
N GLU A 219 -26.00 -9.79 -1.64
CA GLU A 219 -26.80 -8.63 -1.26
C GLU A 219 -25.91 -7.39 -1.26
N PRO A 220 -26.42 -6.16 -1.10
CA PRO A 220 -25.57 -4.99 -0.98
C PRO A 220 -24.56 -5.16 0.14
N CYS A 221 -23.27 -5.09 -0.20
CA CYS A 221 -22.20 -5.45 0.74
C CYS A 221 -20.96 -4.58 0.59
N PHE A 222 -20.15 -4.56 1.66
CA PHE A 222 -18.85 -3.94 1.70
C PHE A 222 -17.76 -4.99 1.90
N THR A 223 -16.66 -4.87 1.18
CA THR A 223 -15.42 -5.61 1.43
C THR A 223 -14.26 -4.63 1.56
N TYR A 224 -13.42 -4.87 2.54
CA TYR A 224 -12.21 -4.12 2.83
C TYR A 224 -11.02 -5.00 2.46
N SER A 225 -10.30 -4.62 1.41
CA SER A 225 -9.14 -5.36 0.94
C SER A 225 -7.88 -4.70 1.49
N VAL A 226 -7.17 -5.37 2.38
CA VAL A 226 -5.87 -4.94 2.90
C VAL A 226 -4.80 -5.53 2.01
N GLY A 227 -4.19 -4.67 1.19
CA GLY A 227 -3.18 -5.04 0.21
C GLY A 227 -1.76 -4.95 0.76
N PHE A 228 -0.87 -5.80 0.23
CA PHE A 228 0.54 -5.79 0.59
C PHE A 228 1.41 -5.52 -0.64
N ARG A 229 2.38 -4.64 -0.52
CA ARG A 229 3.32 -4.32 -1.59
C ARG A 229 4.14 -5.55 -1.98
N ALA A 230 4.19 -5.83 -3.27
CA ALA A 230 5.03 -6.87 -3.87
C ALA A 230 5.79 -6.26 -5.06
N PRO A 231 6.88 -5.50 -4.81
CA PRO A 231 7.64 -4.85 -5.87
C PRO A 231 8.18 -5.86 -6.88
N ARG A 232 8.07 -5.57 -8.16
CA ARG A 232 8.63 -6.41 -9.22
C ARG A 232 10.10 -6.07 -9.44
N GLY A 233 10.92 -7.09 -9.73
CA GLY A 233 12.36 -6.89 -9.95
C GLY A 233 12.65 -5.87 -11.07
N ALA A 234 11.88 -5.90 -12.17
CA ALA A 234 12.03 -4.92 -13.26
C ALA A 234 11.70 -3.48 -12.82
N GLU A 235 10.64 -3.30 -12.02
CA GLU A 235 10.26 -1.99 -11.46
C GLU A 235 11.34 -1.44 -10.52
N LEU A 236 11.86 -2.31 -9.63
CA LEU A 236 12.97 -1.94 -8.74
C LEU A 236 14.23 -1.59 -9.51
N ALA A 237 14.56 -2.35 -10.57
CA ALA A 237 15.73 -2.08 -11.41
C ALA A 237 15.61 -0.75 -12.14
N ALA A 238 14.46 -0.45 -12.76
CA ALA A 238 14.22 0.82 -13.44
C ALA A 238 14.33 2.00 -12.45
N ALA A 239 13.62 1.94 -11.32
CA ALA A 239 13.67 2.99 -10.30
C ALA A 239 15.06 3.15 -9.67
N PHE A 240 15.85 2.07 -9.57
CA PHE A 240 17.22 2.16 -9.09
C PHE A 240 18.15 2.85 -10.11
N LEU A 241 17.96 2.61 -11.39
CA LEU A 241 18.69 3.33 -12.44
C LEU A 241 18.37 4.82 -12.42
N ASP A 242 17.11 5.19 -12.22
CA ASP A 242 16.70 6.60 -12.04
C ASP A 242 17.37 7.22 -10.80
N HIS A 243 17.39 6.49 -9.68
CA HIS A 243 18.09 6.92 -8.47
C HIS A 243 19.61 7.11 -8.68
N LEU A 244 20.26 6.26 -9.47
CA LEU A 244 21.67 6.44 -9.82
C LEU A 244 21.87 7.66 -10.71
N HIS A 245 20.95 7.91 -11.66
CA HIS A 245 20.98 9.08 -12.53
C HIS A 245 20.87 10.39 -11.72
N GLU A 246 19.97 10.47 -10.76
CA GLU A 246 19.82 11.64 -9.85
C GLU A 246 21.09 11.93 -9.02
N ARG A 247 21.88 10.91 -8.73
CA ARG A 247 23.17 11.05 -8.00
C ARG A 247 24.34 11.49 -8.87
N GLY A 248 24.14 11.53 -10.17
CA GLY A 248 25.14 11.84 -11.17
C GLY A 248 25.79 10.61 -11.78
N LEU A 249 25.65 10.48 -13.08
CA LEU A 249 26.33 9.48 -13.91
C LEU A 249 27.61 10.07 -14.50
N PRO A 250 28.53 9.23 -15.03
CA PRO A 250 29.68 9.70 -15.78
C PRO A 250 29.23 10.58 -16.94
N ASP A 251 29.78 11.83 -17.03
CA ASP A 251 29.38 12.84 -18.01
C ASP A 251 30.60 13.29 -18.85
N ALA A 252 31.35 12.32 -19.36
CA ALA A 252 32.47 12.60 -20.24
C ALA A 252 32.00 12.76 -21.69
N VAL A 253 32.49 13.78 -22.38
CA VAL A 253 32.25 13.97 -23.82
C VAL A 253 33.21 13.11 -24.61
N TYR A 254 32.68 12.33 -25.57
CA TYR A 254 33.51 11.58 -26.53
C TYR A 254 34.39 12.52 -27.35
N ARG A 255 35.68 12.13 -27.55
CA ARG A 255 36.64 12.85 -28.36
C ARG A 255 37.46 11.89 -29.18
N ASP A 256 37.65 12.18 -30.45
CA ASP A 256 38.38 11.38 -31.42
C ASP A 256 39.33 12.20 -32.31
N PRO A 257 40.33 12.91 -31.72
CA PRO A 257 41.20 13.81 -32.48
C PRO A 257 42.01 13.11 -33.60
N GLY A 258 42.05 11.78 -33.59
CA GLY A 258 42.67 10.94 -34.59
C GLY A 258 41.72 10.31 -35.61
N LEU A 259 40.47 10.76 -35.71
CA LEU A 259 39.45 10.22 -36.60
C LEU A 259 39.94 10.16 -38.05
N ARG A 260 39.80 9.04 -38.72
CA ARG A 260 40.09 8.86 -40.14
C ARG A 260 38.79 8.84 -40.95
N PRO A 261 38.89 9.19 -42.29
CA PRO A 261 37.73 9.11 -43.15
C PRO A 261 37.09 7.71 -43.17
N ALA A 262 35.79 7.61 -43.03
CA ALA A 262 35.07 6.37 -42.95
C ALA A 262 34.88 5.72 -44.33
N ALA A 263 35.42 4.52 -44.54
CA ALA A 263 35.11 3.70 -45.70
C ALA A 263 33.68 3.12 -45.69
N ARG A 264 33.08 3.03 -44.53
CA ARG A 264 31.69 2.55 -44.30
C ARG A 264 30.99 3.49 -43.35
N PRO A 265 30.35 4.57 -43.84
CA PRO A 265 29.82 5.64 -43.01
C PRO A 265 28.71 5.19 -42.00
N ALA A 266 28.03 4.10 -42.29
CA ALA A 266 26.99 3.55 -41.40
C ALA A 266 27.56 2.61 -40.30
N LEU A 267 28.86 2.28 -40.34
CA LEU A 267 29.49 1.42 -39.34
C LEU A 267 29.79 2.23 -38.06
N ILE A 268 29.29 1.76 -36.91
CA ILE A 268 29.73 2.29 -35.61
C ILE A 268 31.14 1.86 -35.35
N GLY A 269 32.05 2.83 -35.19
CA GLY A 269 33.47 2.56 -34.97
C GLY A 269 33.75 1.93 -33.60
N PRO A 270 34.85 1.15 -33.52
CA PRO A 270 35.23 0.50 -32.26
C PRO A 270 35.60 1.48 -31.15
N GLU A 271 36.09 2.69 -31.51
CA GLU A 271 36.50 3.71 -30.54
C GLU A 271 35.31 4.26 -29.78
N LEU A 272 34.17 4.50 -30.45
CA LEU A 272 32.93 4.95 -29.83
C LEU A 272 32.36 3.84 -28.92
N THR A 273 32.41 2.59 -29.37
CA THR A 273 31.99 1.44 -28.58
C THR A 273 32.83 1.31 -27.30
N ALA A 274 34.18 1.38 -27.43
CA ALA A 274 35.07 1.31 -26.29
C ALA A 274 34.84 2.48 -25.28
N PHE A 275 34.62 3.69 -25.80
CA PHE A 275 34.25 4.82 -24.94
C PHE A 275 32.95 4.55 -24.16
N ALA A 276 31.90 4.09 -24.83
CA ALA A 276 30.61 3.78 -24.20
C ALA A 276 30.78 2.71 -23.11
N GLU A 277 31.48 1.62 -23.42
CA GLU A 277 31.82 0.55 -22.46
C GLU A 277 32.56 1.09 -21.23
N ALA A 278 33.58 1.95 -21.47
CA ALA A 278 34.34 2.57 -20.40
C ALA A 278 33.53 3.48 -19.51
N GLN A 279 32.56 4.25 -20.07
CA GLN A 279 31.67 5.08 -19.28
C GLN A 279 30.67 4.24 -18.47
N LEU A 280 30.03 3.25 -19.09
CA LEU A 280 29.11 2.33 -18.42
C LEU A 280 29.82 1.54 -17.31
N ALA A 281 31.04 1.11 -17.55
CA ALA A 281 31.86 0.42 -16.56
C ALA A 281 32.21 1.28 -15.33
N ARG A 282 32.06 2.61 -15.39
CA ARG A 282 32.26 3.52 -14.24
C ARG A 282 31.06 3.61 -13.32
N ILE A 283 29.89 3.18 -13.76
CA ILE A 283 28.71 3.14 -12.89
C ILE A 283 28.93 2.09 -11.81
N ARG A 284 28.97 2.52 -10.57
CA ARG A 284 29.22 1.65 -9.40
C ARG A 284 28.19 1.98 -8.31
N TRP A 285 27.79 0.95 -7.60
CA TRP A 285 26.93 1.09 -6.42
C TRP A 285 27.35 0.10 -5.34
N THR A 286 27.02 0.44 -4.12
CA THR A 286 27.25 -0.36 -2.92
C THR A 286 25.92 -0.89 -2.36
N ARG A 287 26.00 -1.82 -1.42
CA ARG A 287 24.84 -2.22 -0.63
C ARG A 287 24.17 -1.02 0.07
N GLY A 288 24.96 -0.04 0.50
CA GLY A 288 24.47 1.18 1.13
C GLY A 288 23.59 2.02 0.20
N ASP A 289 23.93 2.07 -1.10
CA ASP A 289 23.15 2.76 -2.12
C ASP A 289 21.81 2.04 -2.36
N VAL A 290 21.80 0.72 -2.40
CA VAL A 290 20.58 -0.08 -2.52
C VAL A 290 19.67 0.11 -1.29
N GLU A 291 20.24 0.13 -0.08
CA GLU A 291 19.46 0.35 1.15
C GLU A 291 18.87 1.77 1.21
N GLU A 292 19.60 2.79 0.76
CA GLU A 292 19.10 4.16 0.69
C GLU A 292 18.01 4.31 -0.37
N PHE A 293 18.24 3.75 -1.56
CA PHE A 293 17.23 3.67 -2.62
C PHE A 293 15.94 3.01 -2.12
N LEU A 294 16.03 1.82 -1.54
CA LEU A 294 14.85 1.11 -1.04
C LEU A 294 14.10 1.90 0.03
N GLY A 295 14.82 2.56 0.93
CA GLY A 295 14.20 3.38 1.96
C GLY A 295 13.41 4.56 1.36
N ARG A 296 13.99 5.27 0.40
CA ARG A 296 13.31 6.33 -0.35
C ARG A 296 12.11 5.78 -1.14
N TYR A 297 12.33 4.79 -1.99
CA TYR A 297 11.32 4.19 -2.86
C TYR A 297 10.10 3.67 -2.07
N LEU A 298 10.33 2.94 -0.98
CA LEU A 298 9.25 2.36 -0.18
C LEU A 298 8.53 3.38 0.71
N SER A 299 9.17 4.50 1.04
CA SER A 299 8.55 5.57 1.82
C SER A 299 7.91 6.67 0.94
N THR A 300 8.20 6.73 -0.35
CA THR A 300 7.58 7.71 -1.25
C THR A 300 6.07 7.49 -1.31
N PRO A 301 5.25 8.53 -1.03
CA PRO A 301 3.81 8.45 -1.17
C PRO A 301 3.38 8.23 -2.61
N LYS A 302 2.19 7.67 -2.82
CA LYS A 302 1.59 7.55 -4.16
C LYS A 302 1.35 8.95 -4.76
N PRO A 303 1.40 9.12 -6.10
CA PRO A 303 1.31 10.44 -6.74
C PRO A 303 0.07 11.27 -6.40
N ASN A 304 -1.04 10.61 -6.06
CA ASN A 304 -2.30 11.24 -5.70
C ASN A 304 -2.41 11.62 -4.22
N VAL A 305 -1.39 11.33 -3.40
CA VAL A 305 -1.38 11.67 -1.98
C VAL A 305 -1.05 13.15 -1.80
N VAL A 306 -1.98 13.88 -1.20
CA VAL A 306 -1.84 15.31 -0.88
C VAL A 306 -1.83 15.49 0.63
N PHE A 307 -0.80 16.15 1.17
CA PHE A 307 -0.71 16.52 2.57
C PHE A 307 -1.33 17.88 2.80
N THR A 308 -2.09 18.01 3.87
CA THR A 308 -2.67 19.30 4.28
C THR A 308 -1.90 19.81 5.48
N GLY A 309 -1.16 20.88 5.29
CA GLY A 309 -0.36 21.50 6.33
C GLY A 309 -1.19 22.13 7.44
N SER A 310 -0.57 22.35 8.59
CA SER A 310 -1.15 23.02 9.74
C SER A 310 -0.59 24.43 9.90
N SER A 311 -1.47 25.42 10.03
CA SER A 311 -1.11 26.80 10.34
C SER A 311 -1.00 27.09 11.85
N ARG A 312 -1.24 26.13 12.71
CA ARG A 312 -1.17 26.27 14.17
C ARG A 312 0.22 26.73 14.60
N ARG A 313 0.27 27.78 15.41
CA ARG A 313 1.53 28.34 15.99
C ARG A 313 1.51 28.22 17.51
N GLY A 314 2.69 28.37 18.14
CA GLY A 314 2.80 28.40 19.61
C GLY A 314 2.55 27.05 20.29
N ILE A 315 2.74 25.93 19.59
CA ILE A 315 2.53 24.59 20.15
C ILE A 315 3.74 24.21 20.98
N ALA A 316 3.51 23.94 22.26
CA ALA A 316 4.53 23.36 23.15
C ALA A 316 4.58 21.83 22.90
N LEU A 317 5.54 21.36 22.14
CA LEU A 317 5.67 19.94 21.78
C LEU A 317 5.64 19.02 23.01
N SER A 318 6.24 19.43 24.11
CA SER A 318 6.32 18.63 25.35
C SER A 318 4.96 18.27 25.95
N ARG A 319 3.89 19.02 25.60
CA ARG A 319 2.51 18.81 26.08
C ARG A 319 1.65 18.04 25.07
N CYS A 320 2.23 17.59 23.96
CA CYS A 320 1.50 16.93 22.88
C CYS A 320 1.94 15.49 22.73
N GLU A 321 1.11 14.71 22.04
CA GLU A 321 1.50 13.48 21.35
C GLU A 321 1.67 13.79 19.87
N ALA A 322 2.79 13.36 19.28
CA ALA A 322 3.00 13.42 17.83
C ALA A 322 2.46 12.13 17.19
N ILE A 323 1.56 12.26 16.21
CA ILE A 323 0.91 11.14 15.52
C ILE A 323 1.16 11.30 14.03
N LEU A 324 1.81 10.32 13.39
CA LEU A 324 2.01 10.36 11.94
C LEU A 324 0.66 10.35 11.21
N ASP A 325 0.51 11.27 10.24
CA ASP A 325 -0.66 11.27 9.36
C ASP A 325 -0.79 9.91 8.66
N SER A 326 -2.00 9.46 8.39
CA SER A 326 -2.28 8.15 7.77
C SER A 326 -1.56 7.96 6.43
N LYS A 327 -1.32 9.05 5.70
CA LYS A 327 -0.61 9.08 4.41
C LYS A 327 0.91 9.05 4.55
N THR A 328 1.45 9.38 5.73
CA THR A 328 2.89 9.44 5.97
C THR A 328 3.48 8.04 6.06
N GLN A 329 4.52 7.81 5.28
CA GLN A 329 5.35 6.62 5.34
C GLN A 329 6.69 6.96 6.00
N MET A 330 6.94 6.39 7.19
CA MET A 330 8.20 6.54 7.90
C MET A 330 8.83 5.17 8.13
N LEU A 331 10.03 4.98 7.57
CA LEU A 331 10.78 3.73 7.62
C LEU A 331 12.20 4.00 8.12
N TYR A 332 12.93 2.96 8.55
CA TYR A 332 14.35 3.11 8.88
C TYR A 332 15.15 1.84 8.59
N ARG A 333 16.45 2.02 8.37
CA ARG A 333 17.43 0.95 8.23
C ARG A 333 18.73 1.38 8.88
N GLY A 334 19.09 0.73 9.98
CA GLY A 334 20.27 1.14 10.79
C GLY A 334 20.16 2.58 11.29
N ALA A 335 21.10 3.43 10.90
CA ALA A 335 21.13 4.83 11.30
C ALA A 335 20.38 5.78 10.35
N ARG A 336 19.84 5.28 9.23
CA ARG A 336 19.11 6.07 8.24
C ARG A 336 17.62 5.92 8.44
N PHE A 337 16.91 7.05 8.43
CA PHE A 337 15.45 7.11 8.46
C PHE A 337 14.96 7.70 7.14
N PHE A 338 13.79 7.28 6.73
CA PHE A 338 13.17 7.68 5.47
C PHE A 338 11.75 8.12 5.75
N MET A 339 11.38 9.29 5.26
CA MET A 339 10.04 9.81 5.44
C MET A 339 9.55 10.45 4.16
N ASN A 340 8.49 9.91 3.61
CA ASN A 340 7.86 10.41 2.40
C ASN A 340 8.84 10.59 1.21
N GLY A 341 9.80 9.65 1.06
CA GLY A 341 10.83 9.68 0.02
C GLY A 341 12.13 10.39 0.40
N GLU A 342 12.13 11.15 1.51
CA GLU A 342 13.30 11.87 1.98
C GLU A 342 14.14 11.07 2.98
N VAL A 343 15.47 11.22 2.90
CA VAL A 343 16.40 10.55 3.82
C VAL A 343 16.79 11.48 4.97
N LEU A 344 16.75 10.93 6.19
CA LEU A 344 17.23 11.61 7.39
C LEU A 344 18.39 10.81 7.99
N ARG A 345 19.40 11.53 8.46
CA ARG A 345 20.56 10.98 9.15
C ARG A 345 20.65 11.57 10.56
N PRO A 346 19.78 11.11 11.48
CA PRO A 346 19.70 11.65 12.82
C PRO A 346 20.94 11.33 13.65
N ARG A 347 21.27 12.23 14.59
CA ARG A 347 22.31 11.98 15.61
C ARG A 347 21.97 10.75 16.45
N PRO A 348 22.94 10.04 17.01
CA PRO A 348 22.69 8.82 17.81
C PRO A 348 21.61 8.99 18.89
N ALA A 349 21.61 10.11 19.63
CA ALA A 349 20.63 10.42 20.67
C ALA A 349 19.18 10.59 20.16
N GLN A 350 18.98 10.83 18.88
CA GLN A 350 17.67 11.05 18.26
C GLN A 350 17.04 9.75 17.73
N ARG A 351 17.87 8.73 17.46
CA ARG A 351 17.44 7.53 16.72
C ARG A 351 16.36 6.73 17.45
N ALA A 352 16.50 6.54 18.75
CA ALA A 352 15.50 5.78 19.54
C ALA A 352 14.13 6.46 19.55
N ALA A 353 14.09 7.80 19.64
CA ALA A 353 12.84 8.55 19.62
C ALA A 353 12.17 8.52 18.24
N LEU A 354 12.95 8.62 17.15
CA LEU A 354 12.44 8.51 15.78
C LEU A 354 12.01 7.08 15.44
N ALA A 355 12.75 6.06 15.89
CA ALA A 355 12.35 4.67 15.70
C ALA A 355 10.99 4.39 16.35
N ARG A 356 10.80 4.85 17.59
CA ARG A 356 9.50 4.73 18.25
C ARG A 356 8.38 5.45 17.51
N LEU A 357 8.63 6.67 17.01
CA LEU A 357 7.65 7.39 16.19
C LEU A 357 7.32 6.62 14.91
N ALA A 358 8.31 5.99 14.27
CA ALA A 358 8.10 5.18 13.08
C ALA A 358 7.31 3.89 13.39
N ASP A 359 7.72 3.14 14.42
CA ASP A 359 7.14 1.82 14.73
C ASP A 359 5.71 1.94 15.27
N ASP A 360 5.49 2.82 16.27
CA ASP A 360 4.19 3.03 16.89
C ASP A 360 3.30 4.01 16.12
N ARG A 361 3.83 4.70 15.12
CA ARG A 361 3.24 5.83 14.38
C ARG A 361 2.81 6.98 15.26
N ARG A 362 3.22 6.97 16.52
CA ARG A 362 2.99 7.99 17.53
C ARG A 362 4.11 8.01 18.56
N ALA A 363 4.34 9.17 19.13
CA ALA A 363 5.31 9.32 20.21
C ALA A 363 4.99 10.50 21.12
N PRO A 364 5.23 10.38 22.43
CA PRO A 364 5.09 11.51 23.34
C PRO A 364 6.01 12.68 22.94
N GLY A 365 5.45 13.87 22.76
CA GLY A 365 6.21 15.04 22.35
C GLY A 365 7.32 15.41 23.30
N ARG A 366 7.15 15.17 24.62
CA ARG A 366 8.22 15.34 25.63
C ARG A 366 9.45 14.46 25.35
N MET A 367 9.27 13.26 24.81
CA MET A 367 10.36 12.36 24.42
C MET A 367 11.12 12.91 23.21
N LEU A 368 10.37 13.37 22.21
CA LEU A 368 10.92 13.96 21.00
C LEU A 368 11.66 15.27 21.30
N ALA A 369 11.12 16.12 22.18
CA ALA A 369 11.75 17.36 22.61
C ALA A 369 13.06 17.09 23.37
N ARG A 370 13.08 16.12 24.30
CA ARG A 370 14.30 15.71 25.02
C ARG A 370 15.38 15.16 24.09
N ALA A 371 14.99 14.55 22.99
CA ALA A 371 15.92 14.08 21.95
C ALA A 371 16.42 15.22 21.03
N GLY A 372 15.99 16.47 21.24
CA GLY A 372 16.35 17.63 20.42
C GLY A 372 15.75 17.58 19.01
N LEU A 373 14.52 17.07 18.89
CA LEU A 373 13.79 16.93 17.62
C LEU A 373 12.68 17.98 17.45
N GLU A 374 12.54 18.94 18.39
CA GLU A 374 11.40 19.87 18.42
C GLU A 374 11.23 20.62 17.10
N ARG A 375 12.29 21.21 16.57
CA ARG A 375 12.25 21.92 15.29
C ARG A 375 11.77 21.03 14.16
N LEU A 376 12.32 19.83 14.01
CA LEU A 376 11.98 18.86 12.97
C LEU A 376 10.51 18.42 13.06
N ILE A 377 10.02 18.11 14.25
CA ILE A 377 8.63 17.70 14.48
C ILE A 377 7.66 18.83 14.15
N LEU A 378 7.98 20.07 14.52
CA LEU A 378 7.16 21.23 14.18
C LEU A 378 7.18 21.53 12.67
N GLU A 379 8.30 21.32 11.97
CA GLU A 379 8.38 21.40 10.51
C GLU A 379 7.48 20.34 9.85
N TRP A 380 7.52 19.10 10.31
CA TRP A 380 6.66 18.02 9.83
C TRP A 380 5.18 18.26 10.10
N HIS A 381 4.85 18.83 11.26
CA HIS A 381 3.47 19.24 11.58
C HIS A 381 2.97 20.32 10.61
N ARG A 382 3.79 21.33 10.30
CA ARG A 382 3.44 22.37 9.32
C ARG A 382 3.27 21.82 7.91
N ALA A 383 4.07 20.80 7.55
CA ALA A 383 3.96 20.10 6.26
C ALA A 383 2.75 19.14 6.18
N GLY A 384 2.07 18.85 7.31
CA GLY A 384 0.96 17.90 7.36
C GLY A 384 1.39 16.43 7.44
N PHE A 385 2.67 16.16 7.73
CA PHE A 385 3.17 14.79 7.84
C PHE A 385 2.82 14.13 9.17
N LEU A 386 2.50 14.94 10.17
CA LEU A 386 2.01 14.48 11.47
C LEU A 386 1.07 15.48 12.11
N LEU A 387 0.26 14.99 13.03
CA LEU A 387 -0.62 15.76 13.89
C LEU A 387 0.02 15.91 15.27
N LEU A 388 -0.27 17.04 15.93
CA LEU A 388 0.07 17.28 17.33
C LEU A 388 -1.23 17.41 18.12
N GLU A 389 -1.55 16.38 18.87
CA GLU A 389 -2.73 16.33 19.74
C GLU A 389 -2.33 16.59 21.19
N ALA A 390 -3.25 17.11 22.01
CA ALA A 390 -3.01 17.28 23.43
C ALA A 390 -2.68 15.91 24.05
N GLY A 391 -1.51 15.80 24.67
CA GLY A 391 -1.12 14.57 25.36
C GLY A 391 -1.96 14.35 26.62
N PRO A 392 -2.11 13.09 27.05
CA PRO A 392 -2.79 12.75 28.29
C PRO A 392 -2.07 13.28 29.51
#